data_62a565f9e232c42ce0b5beeb4c5bda87
#
_entry.id   62a565f9e232c42ce0b5beeb4c5bda87
#
_cell.length_a   1.000
_cell.length_b   1.000
_cell.length_c   1.000
_cell.angle_alpha   90.00
_cell.angle_beta   90.00
_cell.angle_gamma   90.00
#
_symmetry.space_group_name_H-M   'P 1'
#
loop_
_entity.id
_entity.type
_entity.pdbx_description
1 polymer ?
#
loop_
_entity_poly.entity_id
_entity_poly.type
_entity_poly.pdbx_seq_one_letter_code
_entity_poly.pdbx_strand_id
1 'polypeptide(L)'
;MLKDSKIYIAGHNGMVGSAILRLLKSEGYYNLLLRSSSDLDLRDQDQVKEFFEKEKPEYVFLAAAKVGGILANSTYKAEFLYDNMMIQNNVIHQSYKNNAKKLLFLGSSCIYPKHAPQPLKEEYLLTDSLEPTNEPYAIAKISGIKMCEFYRDQYGCNFISVMPTNLYGPNDNYDLASSHLVPALLRKFFHAKQNLSESVEIWGDGTPCREFLHVDDCASACLFLMKNYNDKQFLNVGTGVEHSIKQVADLIKDKIDFKGDLVFNTDYPNGTPRKLMDVSRINQLGWRHKISFEEGMENVLNNLESELERYK
;
A
#
# COMPACT_ATOMS: atom_id res chain seq x y z
N MET A 1 -12.56 1.54 -19.89
CA MET A 1 -11.87 2.81 -19.60
C MET A 1 -11.16 3.25 -20.89
N LEU A 2 -11.58 4.37 -21.50
CA LEU A 2 -11.00 4.92 -22.74
C LEU A 2 -9.76 5.76 -22.39
N LYS A 3 -8.88 6.03 -23.36
CA LYS A 3 -7.63 6.78 -23.11
C LYS A 3 -7.86 8.26 -22.77
N ASP A 4 -8.98 8.82 -23.19
CA ASP A 4 -9.46 10.19 -22.92
C ASP A 4 -10.34 10.30 -21.68
N SER A 5 -10.70 9.17 -21.04
CA SER A 5 -11.52 9.17 -19.82
C SER A 5 -10.88 10.02 -18.73
N LYS A 6 -11.68 10.80 -18.03
CA LYS A 6 -11.22 11.65 -16.92
C LYS A 6 -10.97 10.79 -15.67
N ILE A 7 -9.71 10.66 -15.30
CA ILE A 7 -9.25 9.77 -14.22
C ILE A 7 -8.66 10.59 -13.08
N TYR A 8 -9.21 10.46 -11.88
CA TYR A 8 -8.64 11.05 -10.67
C TYR A 8 -7.77 10.04 -9.92
N ILE A 9 -6.53 10.42 -9.61
CA ILE A 9 -5.58 9.64 -8.82
C ILE A 9 -5.39 10.36 -7.49
N ALA A 10 -6.21 10.02 -6.49
CA ALA A 10 -6.06 10.55 -5.15
C ALA A 10 -4.80 9.97 -4.50
N GLY A 11 -3.85 10.83 -4.09
CA GLY A 11 -2.57 10.40 -3.53
C GLY A 11 -1.48 10.11 -4.57
N HIS A 12 -1.52 10.78 -5.74
CA HIS A 12 -0.58 10.58 -6.86
C HIS A 12 0.90 10.85 -6.53
N ASN A 13 1.21 11.54 -5.44
CA ASN A 13 2.59 11.79 -4.97
C ASN A 13 3.14 10.67 -4.07
N GLY A 14 2.28 9.81 -3.52
CA GLY A 14 2.71 8.66 -2.72
C GLY A 14 3.20 7.48 -3.58
N MET A 15 3.79 6.47 -2.95
CA MET A 15 4.36 5.30 -3.62
C MET A 15 3.39 4.65 -4.60
N VAL A 16 2.20 4.23 -4.17
CA VAL A 16 1.22 3.56 -5.03
C VAL A 16 0.60 4.50 -6.06
N GLY A 17 0.22 5.71 -5.65
CA GLY A 17 -0.40 6.68 -6.56
C GLY A 17 0.53 7.11 -7.69
N SER A 18 1.83 7.27 -7.40
CA SER A 18 2.84 7.60 -8.43
C SER A 18 3.10 6.44 -9.39
N ALA A 19 3.07 5.19 -8.90
CA ALA A 19 3.18 4.00 -9.75
C ALA A 19 1.97 3.87 -10.69
N ILE A 20 0.75 4.08 -10.18
CA ILE A 20 -0.46 4.13 -11.01
C ILE A 20 -0.36 5.23 -12.06
N LEU A 21 0.12 6.43 -11.68
CA LEU A 21 0.31 7.55 -12.60
C LEU A 21 1.32 7.22 -13.71
N ARG A 22 2.48 6.65 -13.36
CA ARG A 22 3.49 6.21 -14.36
C ARG A 22 2.88 5.21 -15.34
N LEU A 23 2.19 4.19 -14.82
CA LEU A 23 1.56 3.15 -15.64
C LEU A 23 0.47 3.73 -16.56
N LEU A 24 -0.41 4.58 -16.05
CA LEU A 24 -1.46 5.19 -16.87
C LEU A 24 -0.87 6.05 -18.00
N LYS A 25 0.18 6.83 -17.73
CA LYS A 25 0.87 7.62 -18.75
C LYS A 25 1.52 6.72 -19.81
N SER A 26 2.22 5.66 -19.40
CA SER A 26 2.85 4.71 -20.35
C SER A 26 1.85 3.96 -21.21
N GLU A 27 0.63 3.72 -20.67
CA GLU A 27 -0.50 3.13 -21.38
C GLU A 27 -1.25 4.14 -22.28
N GLY A 28 -0.82 5.42 -22.32
CA GLY A 28 -1.39 6.46 -23.17
C GLY A 28 -2.69 7.09 -22.64
N TYR A 29 -2.97 6.98 -21.34
CA TYR A 29 -4.04 7.80 -20.72
C TYR A 29 -3.52 9.21 -20.49
N TYR A 30 -4.26 10.22 -20.94
CA TYR A 30 -3.78 11.61 -20.90
C TYR A 30 -4.66 12.57 -20.10
N ASN A 31 -5.91 12.21 -19.81
CA ASN A 31 -6.83 13.07 -19.07
C ASN A 31 -6.80 12.71 -17.55
N LEU A 32 -5.67 12.98 -16.93
CA LEU A 32 -5.38 12.61 -15.54
C LEU A 32 -5.53 13.83 -14.62
N LEU A 33 -6.43 13.72 -13.64
CA LEU A 33 -6.62 14.72 -12.59
C LEU A 33 -5.68 14.41 -11.43
N LEU A 34 -4.83 15.37 -11.11
CA LEU A 34 -3.84 15.29 -10.05
C LEU A 34 -4.00 16.50 -9.13
N ARG A 35 -4.09 16.28 -7.82
CA ARG A 35 -4.11 17.33 -6.80
C ARG A 35 -3.22 16.92 -5.65
N SER A 36 -2.30 17.79 -5.27
CA SER A 36 -1.48 17.60 -4.07
C SER A 36 -2.32 17.85 -2.82
N SER A 37 -1.82 17.45 -1.66
CA SER A 37 -2.51 17.73 -0.38
C SER A 37 -2.56 19.23 -0.03
N SER A 38 -1.68 20.05 -0.62
CA SER A 38 -1.74 21.51 -0.52
C SER A 38 -2.80 22.14 -1.42
N ASP A 39 -3.17 21.47 -2.53
CA ASP A 39 -4.17 21.95 -3.47
C ASP A 39 -5.58 21.47 -3.14
N LEU A 40 -5.68 20.30 -2.49
CA LEU A 40 -6.94 19.65 -2.12
C LEU A 40 -6.70 18.78 -0.88
N ASP A 41 -7.13 19.28 0.29
CA ASP A 41 -7.17 18.47 1.50
C ASP A 41 -8.36 17.51 1.45
N LEU A 42 -8.09 16.22 1.27
CA LEU A 42 -9.14 15.20 1.18
C LEU A 42 -9.91 14.98 2.49
N ARG A 43 -9.44 15.55 3.60
CA ARG A 43 -10.16 15.55 4.89
C ARG A 43 -11.21 16.65 4.96
N ASP A 44 -11.07 17.69 4.15
CA ASP A 44 -12.01 18.80 4.04
C ASP A 44 -13.16 18.42 3.09
N GLN A 45 -14.35 18.26 3.68
CA GLN A 45 -15.54 17.81 2.95
C GLN A 45 -15.96 18.81 1.86
N ASP A 46 -15.88 20.10 2.12
CA ASP A 46 -16.33 21.13 1.19
C ASP A 46 -15.37 21.25 0.00
N GLN A 47 -14.06 21.24 0.23
CA GLN A 47 -13.06 21.22 -0.84
C GLN A 47 -13.22 20.00 -1.74
N VAL A 48 -13.43 18.80 -1.17
CA VAL A 48 -13.63 17.57 -1.96
C VAL A 48 -14.92 17.65 -2.75
N LYS A 49 -16.01 18.16 -2.16
CA LYS A 49 -17.27 18.37 -2.85
C LYS A 49 -17.10 19.30 -4.05
N GLU A 50 -16.54 20.48 -3.86
CA GLU A 50 -16.30 21.47 -4.93
C GLU A 50 -15.44 20.89 -6.06
N PHE A 51 -14.38 20.16 -5.70
CA PHE A 51 -13.53 19.49 -6.67
C PHE A 51 -14.30 18.49 -7.54
N PHE A 52 -15.10 17.60 -6.92
CA PHE A 52 -15.86 16.60 -7.65
C PHE A 52 -16.98 17.20 -8.49
N GLU A 53 -17.69 18.22 -8.00
CA GLU A 53 -18.73 18.92 -8.75
C GLU A 53 -18.16 19.64 -9.99
N LYS A 54 -16.97 20.21 -9.88
CA LYS A 54 -16.27 20.90 -10.98
C LYS A 54 -15.66 19.94 -11.97
N GLU A 55 -14.88 18.97 -11.49
CA GLU A 55 -14.05 18.10 -12.34
C GLU A 55 -14.81 16.88 -12.85
N LYS A 56 -15.77 16.35 -12.10
CA LYS A 56 -16.57 15.16 -12.44
C LYS A 56 -15.73 13.99 -12.97
N PRO A 57 -14.80 13.43 -12.19
CA PRO A 57 -13.98 12.31 -12.62
C PRO A 57 -14.85 11.09 -12.94
N GLU A 58 -14.57 10.43 -14.05
CA GLU A 58 -15.25 9.20 -14.46
C GLU A 58 -14.72 7.98 -13.73
N TYR A 59 -13.41 7.96 -13.48
CA TYR A 59 -12.71 6.88 -12.79
C TYR A 59 -11.88 7.45 -11.65
N VAL A 60 -11.89 6.75 -10.51
CA VAL A 60 -11.17 7.20 -9.31
C VAL A 60 -10.31 6.08 -8.77
N PHE A 61 -8.99 6.33 -8.65
CA PHE A 61 -8.08 5.51 -7.88
C PHE A 61 -7.85 6.19 -6.53
N LEU A 62 -8.35 5.60 -5.46
CA LEU A 62 -8.20 6.13 -4.10
C LEU A 62 -7.00 5.47 -3.42
N ALA A 63 -5.81 6.01 -3.68
CA ALA A 63 -4.54 5.61 -3.09
C ALA A 63 -4.10 6.52 -1.93
N ALA A 64 -4.80 7.65 -1.71
CA ALA A 64 -4.52 8.57 -0.62
C ALA A 64 -4.86 7.93 0.73
N ALA A 65 -3.91 7.98 1.65
CA ALA A 65 -4.08 7.54 3.03
C ALA A 65 -2.97 8.11 3.91
N LYS A 66 -3.23 8.27 5.21
CA LYS A 66 -2.19 8.42 6.22
C LYS A 66 -1.65 7.03 6.54
N VAL A 67 -0.40 6.77 6.21
CA VAL A 67 0.27 5.47 6.37
C VAL A 67 1.54 5.61 7.19
N GLY A 68 2.00 4.51 7.79
CA GLY A 68 3.26 4.50 8.55
C GLY A 68 3.54 3.13 9.15
N GLY A 69 4.77 2.95 9.64
CA GLY A 69 5.22 1.74 10.33
C GLY A 69 4.53 1.53 11.68
N ILE A 70 4.90 0.46 12.38
CA ILE A 70 4.30 0.05 13.66
C ILE A 70 4.38 1.17 14.71
N LEU A 71 5.53 1.83 14.82
CA LEU A 71 5.75 2.91 15.80
C LEU A 71 4.78 4.07 15.58
N ALA A 72 4.68 4.58 14.34
CA ALA A 72 3.77 5.67 14.01
C ALA A 72 2.30 5.29 14.26
N ASN A 73 1.88 4.08 13.85
CA ASN A 73 0.53 3.57 14.09
C ASN A 73 0.18 3.45 15.57
N SER A 74 1.10 2.96 16.39
CA SER A 74 0.89 2.82 17.85
C SER A 74 0.90 4.15 18.59
N THR A 75 1.59 5.16 18.06
CA THR A 75 1.73 6.49 18.68
C THR A 75 0.56 7.41 18.31
N TYR A 76 0.20 7.49 17.01
CA TYR A 76 -0.78 8.45 16.49
C TYR A 76 -2.14 7.82 16.18
N LYS A 77 -2.63 6.96 17.10
CA LYS A 77 -3.83 6.12 16.90
C LYS A 77 -5.07 6.90 16.44
N ALA A 78 -5.40 8.00 17.13
CA ALA A 78 -6.57 8.80 16.79
C ALA A 78 -6.46 9.45 15.40
N GLU A 79 -5.29 9.96 15.07
CA GLU A 79 -5.03 10.58 13.76
C GLU A 79 -5.08 9.57 12.62
N PHE A 80 -4.51 8.36 12.81
CA PHE A 80 -4.58 7.29 11.79
C PHE A 80 -6.01 6.86 11.51
N LEU A 81 -6.86 6.79 12.54
CA LEU A 81 -8.29 6.52 12.36
C LEU A 81 -8.99 7.69 11.67
N TYR A 82 -8.91 8.89 12.27
CA TYR A 82 -9.66 10.06 11.84
C TYR A 82 -9.31 10.50 10.41
N ASP A 83 -8.01 10.71 10.13
CA ASP A 83 -7.57 11.20 8.83
C ASP A 83 -7.96 10.24 7.71
N ASN A 84 -7.75 8.92 7.91
CA ASN A 84 -8.13 7.93 6.90
C ASN A 84 -9.64 7.84 6.69
N MET A 85 -10.43 7.92 7.76
CA MET A 85 -11.89 7.92 7.63
C MET A 85 -12.39 9.15 6.88
N MET A 86 -11.87 10.35 7.19
CA MET A 86 -12.25 11.56 6.49
C MET A 86 -11.90 11.51 4.99
N ILE A 87 -10.66 11.12 4.66
CA ILE A 87 -10.21 10.97 3.26
C ILE A 87 -11.14 10.04 2.48
N GLN A 88 -11.33 8.81 2.98
CA GLN A 88 -12.08 7.80 2.24
C GLN A 88 -13.58 8.11 2.18
N ASN A 89 -14.18 8.61 3.28
CA ASN A 89 -15.60 8.95 3.30
C ASN A 89 -15.92 10.08 2.30
N ASN A 90 -15.09 11.12 2.27
CA ASN A 90 -15.28 12.23 1.35
C ASN A 90 -15.14 11.77 -0.11
N VAL A 91 -14.07 11.08 -0.46
CA VAL A 91 -13.82 10.65 -1.84
C VAL A 91 -14.85 9.63 -2.32
N ILE A 92 -15.17 8.60 -1.52
CA ILE A 92 -16.17 7.58 -1.90
C ILE A 92 -17.57 8.20 -2.05
N HIS A 93 -17.97 9.04 -1.09
CA HIS A 93 -19.28 9.70 -1.15
C HIS A 93 -19.41 10.64 -2.35
N GLN A 94 -18.40 11.48 -2.61
CA GLN A 94 -18.43 12.39 -3.74
C GLN A 94 -18.30 11.69 -5.09
N SER A 95 -17.63 10.55 -5.16
CA SER A 95 -17.63 9.68 -6.34
C SER A 95 -19.06 9.21 -6.69
N TYR A 96 -19.84 8.81 -5.69
CA TYR A 96 -21.26 8.46 -5.87
C TYR A 96 -22.08 9.69 -6.29
N LYS A 97 -21.99 10.79 -5.56
CA LYS A 97 -22.79 12.01 -5.81
C LYS A 97 -22.59 12.58 -7.22
N ASN A 98 -21.40 12.40 -7.77
CA ASN A 98 -21.02 12.91 -9.09
C ASN A 98 -20.98 11.82 -10.18
N ASN A 99 -21.61 10.67 -9.94
CA ASN A 99 -21.79 9.58 -10.90
C ASN A 99 -20.47 9.06 -11.49
N ALA A 100 -19.42 8.91 -10.68
CA ALA A 100 -18.21 8.24 -11.12
C ALA A 100 -18.55 6.83 -11.63
N LYS A 101 -18.06 6.49 -12.83
CA LYS A 101 -18.33 5.19 -13.48
C LYS A 101 -17.73 4.03 -12.67
N LYS A 102 -16.57 4.27 -12.05
CA LYS A 102 -15.91 3.27 -11.22
C LYS A 102 -14.93 3.91 -10.25
N LEU A 103 -14.87 3.34 -9.03
CA LEU A 103 -13.87 3.68 -8.03
C LEU A 103 -13.13 2.42 -7.59
N LEU A 104 -11.80 2.50 -7.45
CA LEU A 104 -10.97 1.50 -6.81
C LEU A 104 -10.41 2.07 -5.50
N PHE A 105 -10.77 1.43 -4.39
CA PHE A 105 -10.28 1.73 -3.06
C PHE A 105 -9.11 0.83 -2.68
N LEU A 106 -7.99 1.44 -2.28
CA LEU A 106 -6.84 0.72 -1.76
C LEU A 106 -7.00 0.49 -0.25
N GLY A 107 -7.29 -0.74 0.11
CA GLY A 107 -7.25 -1.23 1.48
C GLY A 107 -5.83 -1.55 1.94
N SER A 108 -5.70 -2.53 2.82
CA SER A 108 -4.41 -3.01 3.33
C SER A 108 -4.58 -4.40 3.95
N SER A 109 -3.56 -5.23 3.89
CA SER A 109 -3.55 -6.54 4.55
C SER A 109 -3.63 -6.49 6.09
N CYS A 110 -3.54 -5.31 6.71
CA CYS A 110 -3.73 -5.14 8.16
C CYS A 110 -5.18 -5.35 8.63
N ILE A 111 -6.15 -5.41 7.72
CA ILE A 111 -7.56 -5.67 8.01
C ILE A 111 -7.85 -7.07 8.53
N TYR A 112 -6.93 -8.00 8.32
CA TYR A 112 -7.11 -9.38 8.75
C TYR A 112 -6.87 -9.56 10.24
N PRO A 113 -7.61 -10.47 10.88
CA PRO A 113 -7.39 -10.82 12.27
C PRO A 113 -5.95 -11.24 12.55
N LYS A 114 -5.47 -10.90 13.75
CA LYS A 114 -4.09 -11.20 14.18
C LYS A 114 -3.75 -12.68 14.07
N HIS A 115 -4.69 -13.55 14.40
CA HIS A 115 -4.52 -15.01 14.45
C HIS A 115 -5.25 -15.74 13.32
N ALA A 116 -5.59 -15.03 12.23
CA ALA A 116 -6.22 -15.66 11.07
C ALA A 116 -5.34 -16.79 10.50
N PRO A 117 -5.96 -17.88 10.03
CA PRO A 117 -5.23 -18.96 9.34
C PRO A 117 -4.44 -18.43 8.14
N GLN A 118 -3.36 -19.13 7.79
CA GLN A 118 -2.51 -18.75 6.67
C GLN A 118 -2.61 -19.78 5.54
N PRO A 119 -2.64 -19.35 4.27
CA PRO A 119 -2.62 -17.96 3.80
C PRO A 119 -3.92 -17.21 4.09
N LEU A 120 -3.83 -15.87 4.20
CA LEU A 120 -4.95 -14.97 4.52
C LEU A 120 -5.94 -14.92 3.36
N LYS A 121 -7.16 -15.38 3.58
CA LYS A 121 -8.26 -15.37 2.61
C LYS A 121 -9.21 -14.21 2.86
N GLU A 122 -9.86 -13.70 1.81
CA GLU A 122 -10.76 -12.56 1.90
C GLU A 122 -11.94 -12.80 2.86
N GLU A 123 -12.39 -14.04 3.01
CA GLU A 123 -13.45 -14.41 3.97
C GLU A 123 -13.07 -14.33 5.44
N TYR A 124 -11.79 -14.12 5.76
CA TYR A 124 -11.35 -13.95 7.15
C TYR A 124 -11.55 -12.53 7.68
N LEU A 125 -12.02 -11.60 6.84
CA LEU A 125 -12.36 -10.25 7.29
C LEU A 125 -13.40 -10.28 8.41
N LEU A 126 -13.10 -9.64 9.56
CA LEU A 126 -14.00 -9.51 10.72
C LEU A 126 -14.34 -10.84 11.42
N THR A 127 -13.51 -11.85 11.31
CA THR A 127 -13.76 -13.15 11.98
C THR A 127 -13.15 -13.24 13.38
N ASP A 128 -12.22 -12.34 13.74
CA ASP A 128 -11.57 -12.30 15.05
C ASP A 128 -10.93 -10.90 15.27
N SER A 129 -10.25 -10.71 16.41
CA SER A 129 -9.61 -9.47 16.84
C SER A 129 -8.43 -9.07 15.93
N LEU A 130 -8.27 -7.76 15.76
CA LEU A 130 -7.20 -7.16 14.96
C LEU A 130 -5.87 -7.12 15.74
N GLU A 131 -4.77 -6.84 15.04
CA GLU A 131 -3.48 -6.55 15.66
C GLU A 131 -3.54 -5.18 16.38
N PRO A 132 -3.37 -5.11 17.71
CA PRO A 132 -3.60 -3.87 18.48
C PRO A 132 -2.70 -2.69 18.08
N THR A 133 -1.50 -2.97 17.53
CA THR A 133 -0.54 -1.92 17.16
C THR A 133 -0.97 -1.12 15.95
N ASN A 134 -1.80 -1.68 15.07
CA ASN A 134 -2.31 -1.02 13.87
C ASN A 134 -3.85 -1.04 13.74
N GLU A 135 -4.54 -1.42 14.82
CA GLU A 135 -5.99 -1.53 14.86
C GLU A 135 -6.73 -0.27 14.36
N PRO A 136 -6.35 0.97 14.74
CA PRO A 136 -7.04 2.17 14.26
C PRO A 136 -6.98 2.34 12.73
N TYR A 137 -5.83 2.06 12.14
CA TYR A 137 -5.66 2.05 10.68
C TYR A 137 -6.46 0.93 10.02
N ALA A 138 -6.43 -0.28 10.61
CA ALA A 138 -7.19 -1.42 10.12
C ALA A 138 -8.70 -1.15 10.13
N ILE A 139 -9.24 -0.58 11.22
CA ILE A 139 -10.65 -0.18 11.33
C ILE A 139 -11.02 0.83 10.24
N ALA A 140 -10.19 1.86 10.03
CA ALA A 140 -10.43 2.81 8.95
C ALA A 140 -10.49 2.12 7.59
N LYS A 141 -9.54 1.23 7.28
CA LYS A 141 -9.53 0.49 6.01
C LYS A 141 -10.70 -0.47 5.86
N ILE A 142 -11.10 -1.16 6.92
CA ILE A 142 -12.31 -2.01 6.93
C ILE A 142 -13.56 -1.18 6.62
N SER A 143 -13.71 0.00 7.25
CA SER A 143 -14.87 0.86 6.99
C SER A 143 -14.92 1.33 5.54
N GLY A 144 -13.79 1.66 4.91
CA GLY A 144 -13.72 2.01 3.49
C GLY A 144 -14.12 0.88 2.55
N ILE A 145 -13.67 -0.36 2.85
CA ILE A 145 -14.08 -1.57 2.11
C ILE A 145 -15.60 -1.74 2.21
N LYS A 146 -16.14 -1.70 3.44
CA LYS A 146 -17.58 -1.85 3.67
C LYS A 146 -18.39 -0.70 3.05
N MET A 147 -17.87 0.51 3.06
CA MET A 147 -18.49 1.63 2.38
C MET A 147 -18.60 1.38 0.87
N CYS A 148 -17.56 0.92 0.20
CA CYS A 148 -17.61 0.55 -1.22
C CYS A 148 -18.65 -0.55 -1.48
N GLU A 149 -18.69 -1.60 -0.63
CA GLU A 149 -19.64 -2.69 -0.70
C GLU A 149 -21.09 -2.19 -0.55
N PHE A 150 -21.39 -1.36 0.47
CA PHE A 150 -22.74 -0.86 0.74
C PHE A 150 -23.21 0.16 -0.30
N TYR A 151 -22.33 1.00 -0.84
CA TYR A 151 -22.68 1.88 -1.96
C TYR A 151 -23.02 1.09 -3.22
N ARG A 152 -22.36 -0.04 -3.41
CA ARG A 152 -22.70 -0.96 -4.50
C ARG A 152 -24.08 -1.60 -4.27
N ASP A 153 -24.32 -2.15 -3.09
CA ASP A 153 -25.57 -2.85 -2.78
C ASP A 153 -26.78 -1.90 -2.79
N GLN A 154 -26.63 -0.68 -2.27
CA GLN A 154 -27.73 0.26 -2.15
C GLN A 154 -27.97 1.10 -3.40
N TYR A 155 -26.91 1.51 -4.11
CA TYR A 155 -26.98 2.49 -5.20
C TYR A 155 -26.51 1.95 -6.54
N GLY A 156 -26.05 0.70 -6.62
CA GLY A 156 -25.53 0.12 -7.86
C GLY A 156 -24.17 0.68 -8.29
N CYS A 157 -23.44 1.37 -7.40
CA CYS A 157 -22.12 1.92 -7.70
C CYS A 157 -21.11 0.84 -8.06
N ASN A 158 -20.32 1.04 -9.12
CA ASN A 158 -19.24 0.11 -9.44
C ASN A 158 -17.96 0.47 -8.64
N PHE A 159 -18.04 0.34 -7.32
CA PHE A 159 -16.93 0.57 -6.41
C PHE A 159 -16.33 -0.77 -6.00
N ILE A 160 -15.01 -0.90 -6.18
CA ILE A 160 -14.25 -2.12 -5.87
C ILE A 160 -13.15 -1.81 -4.87
N SER A 161 -12.74 -2.83 -4.12
CA SER A 161 -11.67 -2.69 -3.13
C SER A 161 -10.59 -3.75 -3.34
N VAL A 162 -9.32 -3.38 -3.12
CA VAL A 162 -8.17 -4.27 -3.24
C VAL A 162 -7.31 -4.22 -1.98
N MET A 163 -6.78 -5.37 -1.57
CA MET A 163 -5.96 -5.54 -0.38
C MET A 163 -4.54 -5.90 -0.80
N PRO A 164 -3.66 -4.91 -0.98
CA PRO A 164 -2.26 -5.20 -1.26
C PRO A 164 -1.57 -5.78 -0.02
N THR A 165 -0.61 -6.67 -0.27
CA THR A 165 0.38 -7.09 0.72
C THR A 165 1.38 -5.98 1.03
N ASN A 166 2.52 -6.27 1.71
CA ASN A 166 3.52 -5.23 1.96
C ASN A 166 4.14 -4.78 0.64
N LEU A 167 4.04 -3.49 0.39
CA LEU A 167 4.55 -2.88 -0.84
C LEU A 167 5.95 -2.31 -0.61
N TYR A 168 6.73 -2.26 -1.67
CA TYR A 168 8.03 -1.60 -1.73
C TYR A 168 8.30 -1.11 -3.15
N GLY A 169 9.17 -0.13 -3.33
CA GLY A 169 9.52 0.37 -4.65
C GLY A 169 9.82 1.86 -4.69
N PRO A 170 9.89 2.47 -5.89
CA PRO A 170 10.15 3.90 -6.04
C PRO A 170 9.14 4.78 -5.31
N ASN A 171 9.62 5.89 -4.73
CA ASN A 171 8.86 6.82 -3.87
C ASN A 171 8.38 6.22 -2.55
N ASP A 172 9.04 5.19 -2.01
CA ASP A 172 8.77 4.69 -0.67
C ASP A 172 9.22 5.69 0.40
N ASN A 173 8.77 5.47 1.63
CA ASN A 173 9.13 6.30 2.77
C ASN A 173 10.36 5.72 3.49
N TYR A 174 11.48 6.43 3.44
CA TYR A 174 12.73 6.04 4.08
C TYR A 174 12.97 6.68 5.47
N ASP A 175 12.01 7.43 6.02
CA ASP A 175 12.13 7.98 7.38
C ASP A 175 12.11 6.85 8.42
N LEU A 176 13.15 6.75 9.25
CA LEU A 176 13.35 5.64 10.19
C LEU A 176 12.26 5.54 11.29
N ALA A 177 11.59 6.65 11.60
CA ALA A 177 10.53 6.66 12.61
C ALA A 177 9.18 6.19 12.07
N SER A 178 8.97 6.29 10.74
CA SER A 178 7.68 6.03 10.12
C SER A 178 7.72 5.02 8.97
N SER A 179 8.91 4.59 8.52
CA SER A 179 9.07 3.66 7.40
C SER A 179 8.62 2.23 7.69
N HIS A 180 8.34 1.51 6.63
CA HIS A 180 8.15 0.05 6.66
C HIS A 180 9.50 -0.70 6.63
N LEU A 181 9.44 -2.03 6.74
CA LEU A 181 10.62 -2.89 6.90
C LEU A 181 11.66 -2.72 5.81
N VAL A 182 11.27 -2.84 4.54
CA VAL A 182 12.22 -2.80 3.40
C VAL A 182 12.95 -1.45 3.32
N PRO A 183 12.27 -0.29 3.28
CA PRO A 183 12.97 0.99 3.22
C PRO A 183 13.80 1.27 4.50
N ALA A 184 13.36 0.82 5.69
CA ALA A 184 14.14 0.96 6.92
C ALA A 184 15.47 0.17 6.84
N LEU A 185 15.43 -1.08 6.38
CA LEU A 185 16.61 -1.90 6.19
C LEU A 185 17.54 -1.31 5.14
N LEU A 186 17.02 -0.94 3.98
CA LEU A 186 17.81 -0.31 2.92
C LEU A 186 18.56 0.91 3.41
N ARG A 187 17.90 1.80 4.15
CA ARG A 187 18.53 2.98 4.73
C ARG A 187 19.60 2.61 5.76
N LYS A 188 19.32 1.65 6.66
CA LYS A 188 20.29 1.17 7.66
C LYS A 188 21.55 0.62 6.98
N PHE A 189 21.39 -0.29 6.02
CA PHE A 189 22.52 -0.88 5.30
C PHE A 189 23.31 0.14 4.49
N PHE A 190 22.64 1.06 3.83
CA PHE A 190 23.29 2.12 3.06
C PHE A 190 24.20 2.99 3.94
N HIS A 191 23.68 3.47 5.07
CA HIS A 191 24.46 4.26 6.01
C HIS A 191 25.57 3.45 6.69
N ALA A 192 25.30 2.19 7.06
CA ALA A 192 26.30 1.33 7.65
C ALA A 192 27.49 1.09 6.70
N LYS A 193 27.22 0.89 5.40
CA LYS A 193 28.27 0.79 4.39
C LYS A 193 29.06 2.08 4.25
N GLN A 194 28.40 3.23 4.17
CA GLN A 194 29.08 4.54 4.07
C GLN A 194 29.96 4.85 5.28
N ASN A 195 29.50 4.47 6.48
CA ASN A 195 30.19 4.73 7.73
C ASN A 195 31.20 3.63 8.10
N LEU A 196 31.40 2.62 7.26
CA LEU A 196 32.25 1.46 7.52
C LEU A 196 31.90 0.78 8.87
N SER A 197 30.59 0.71 9.20
CA SER A 197 30.13 0.11 10.44
C SER A 197 30.40 -1.39 10.46
N GLU A 198 30.69 -1.94 11.65
CA GLU A 198 30.97 -3.37 11.82
C GLU A 198 29.69 -4.23 11.76
N SER A 199 28.51 -3.64 11.99
CA SER A 199 27.25 -4.38 12.00
C SER A 199 26.03 -3.52 11.66
N VAL A 200 24.92 -4.21 11.32
CA VAL A 200 23.57 -3.63 11.20
C VAL A 200 22.64 -4.34 12.17
N GLU A 201 21.97 -3.56 13.01
CA GLU A 201 20.97 -4.08 13.94
C GLU A 201 19.63 -4.35 13.24
N ILE A 202 19.12 -5.57 13.40
CA ILE A 202 17.80 -6.04 12.96
C ILE A 202 16.92 -6.27 14.20
N TRP A 203 15.75 -5.69 14.26
CA TRP A 203 14.82 -5.90 15.37
C TRP A 203 14.16 -7.28 15.33
N GLY A 204 14.09 -7.93 16.49
CA GLY A 204 13.61 -9.31 16.64
C GLY A 204 14.67 -10.34 16.31
N ASP A 205 14.25 -11.58 16.10
CA ASP A 205 15.13 -12.74 15.82
C ASP A 205 15.27 -13.07 14.33
N GLY A 206 14.58 -12.32 13.45
CA GLY A 206 14.62 -12.50 12.01
C GLY A 206 13.73 -13.64 11.46
N THR A 207 13.04 -14.40 12.31
CA THR A 207 12.19 -15.54 11.89
C THR A 207 10.84 -15.17 11.27
N PRO A 208 10.17 -14.05 11.63
CA PRO A 208 8.88 -13.73 11.04
C PRO A 208 8.93 -13.64 9.52
N CYS A 209 7.88 -14.18 8.87
CA CYS A 209 7.76 -14.17 7.41
C CYS A 209 6.81 -13.08 6.93
N ARG A 210 7.18 -12.43 5.82
CA ARG A 210 6.40 -11.39 5.15
C ARG A 210 6.39 -11.62 3.65
N GLU A 211 5.27 -11.27 3.06
CA GLU A 211 5.12 -11.20 1.62
C GLU A 211 5.38 -9.77 1.15
N PHE A 212 6.08 -9.62 0.03
CA PHE A 212 6.38 -8.33 -0.58
C PHE A 212 5.97 -8.29 -2.04
N LEU A 213 5.38 -7.18 -2.45
CA LEU A 213 4.98 -6.93 -3.84
C LEU A 213 5.58 -5.61 -4.31
N HIS A 214 6.24 -5.63 -5.47
CA HIS A 214 6.74 -4.40 -6.08
C HIS A 214 5.59 -3.46 -6.44
N VAL A 215 5.76 -2.17 -6.20
CA VAL A 215 4.70 -1.17 -6.36
C VAL A 215 4.19 -1.07 -7.81
N ASP A 216 5.03 -1.33 -8.81
CA ASP A 216 4.61 -1.30 -10.20
C ASP A 216 3.71 -2.51 -10.55
N ASP A 217 3.91 -3.67 -9.92
CA ASP A 217 2.97 -4.79 -10.00
C ASP A 217 1.65 -4.47 -9.28
N CYS A 218 1.69 -3.80 -8.12
CA CYS A 218 0.48 -3.32 -7.47
C CYS A 218 -0.30 -2.36 -8.39
N ALA A 219 0.37 -1.41 -9.05
CA ALA A 219 -0.25 -0.52 -10.02
C ALA A 219 -0.85 -1.28 -11.22
N SER A 220 -0.15 -2.31 -11.71
CA SER A 220 -0.63 -3.22 -12.76
C SER A 220 -1.90 -3.95 -12.34
N ALA A 221 -1.95 -4.48 -11.10
CA ALA A 221 -3.15 -5.11 -10.54
C ALA A 221 -4.32 -4.13 -10.47
N CYS A 222 -4.07 -2.91 -9.95
CA CYS A 222 -5.10 -1.87 -9.86
C CYS A 222 -5.68 -1.52 -11.24
N LEU A 223 -4.84 -1.33 -12.25
CA LEU A 223 -5.30 -1.04 -13.61
C LEU A 223 -6.04 -2.24 -14.23
N PHE A 224 -5.54 -3.46 -14.02
CA PHE A 224 -6.22 -4.68 -14.48
C PHE A 224 -7.62 -4.80 -13.86
N LEU A 225 -7.76 -4.61 -12.56
CA LEU A 225 -9.04 -4.71 -11.86
C LEU A 225 -9.97 -3.53 -12.20
N MET A 226 -9.42 -2.33 -12.43
CA MET A 226 -10.20 -1.20 -12.92
C MET A 226 -10.83 -1.50 -14.28
N LYS A 227 -10.16 -2.26 -15.16
CA LYS A 227 -10.67 -2.63 -16.49
C LYS A 227 -11.61 -3.84 -16.46
N ASN A 228 -11.34 -4.85 -15.62
CA ASN A 228 -11.89 -6.19 -15.79
C ASN A 228 -12.74 -6.72 -14.63
N TYR A 229 -12.71 -6.08 -13.44
CA TYR A 229 -13.38 -6.59 -12.25
C TYR A 229 -14.55 -5.72 -11.83
N ASN A 230 -15.74 -6.29 -11.69
CA ASN A 230 -16.97 -5.55 -11.37
C ASN A 230 -17.78 -6.21 -10.24
N ASP A 231 -17.15 -7.01 -9.39
CA ASP A 231 -17.82 -7.64 -8.25
C ASP A 231 -17.66 -6.80 -6.98
N LYS A 232 -18.52 -7.07 -5.97
CA LYS A 232 -18.47 -6.41 -4.66
C LYS A 232 -17.39 -6.95 -3.75
N GLN A 233 -16.99 -8.21 -3.96
CA GLN A 233 -16.00 -8.84 -3.12
C GLN A 233 -14.64 -8.17 -3.35
N PHE A 234 -13.98 -7.75 -2.27
CA PHE A 234 -12.63 -7.25 -2.39
C PHE A 234 -11.65 -8.39 -2.71
N LEU A 235 -10.50 -8.04 -3.26
CA LEU A 235 -9.49 -9.00 -3.71
C LEU A 235 -8.14 -8.75 -3.03
N ASN A 236 -7.51 -9.82 -2.61
CA ASN A 236 -6.11 -9.82 -2.22
C ASN A 236 -5.21 -9.61 -3.44
N VAL A 237 -4.20 -8.76 -3.28
CA VAL A 237 -3.19 -8.45 -4.29
C VAL A 237 -1.81 -8.68 -3.71
N GLY A 238 -1.12 -9.69 -4.20
CA GLY A 238 0.18 -10.11 -3.70
C GLY A 238 0.89 -11.06 -4.66
N THR A 239 1.97 -11.64 -4.17
CA THR A 239 2.79 -12.61 -4.91
C THR A 239 2.44 -14.06 -4.57
N GLY A 240 1.92 -14.30 -3.36
CA GLY A 240 1.79 -15.64 -2.78
C GLY A 240 3.13 -16.26 -2.33
N VAL A 241 4.20 -15.46 -2.26
CA VAL A 241 5.54 -15.87 -1.85
C VAL A 241 5.98 -15.05 -0.64
N GLU A 242 6.50 -15.72 0.38
CA GLU A 242 6.96 -15.07 1.60
C GLU A 242 8.48 -15.22 1.80
N HIS A 243 9.06 -14.26 2.50
CA HIS A 243 10.46 -14.24 2.90
C HIS A 243 10.56 -13.96 4.39
N SER A 244 11.47 -14.66 5.11
CA SER A 244 11.77 -14.28 6.49
C SER A 244 12.49 -12.94 6.53
N ILE A 245 12.37 -12.22 7.65
CA ILE A 245 13.08 -10.94 7.85
C ILE A 245 14.59 -11.15 7.70
N LYS A 246 15.10 -12.30 8.16
CA LYS A 246 16.50 -12.67 7.96
C LYS A 246 16.86 -12.78 6.46
N GLN A 247 16.06 -13.50 5.66
CA GLN A 247 16.30 -13.61 4.21
C GLN A 247 16.27 -12.25 3.51
N VAL A 248 15.36 -11.34 3.90
CA VAL A 248 15.32 -9.97 3.37
C VAL A 248 16.60 -9.21 3.72
N ALA A 249 17.05 -9.30 4.98
CA ALA A 249 18.28 -8.64 5.43
C ALA A 249 19.54 -9.21 4.74
N ASP A 250 19.62 -10.53 4.59
CA ASP A 250 20.72 -11.20 3.88
C ASP A 250 20.77 -10.74 2.39
N LEU A 251 19.62 -10.71 1.71
CA LEU A 251 19.54 -10.25 0.33
C LEU A 251 20.00 -8.78 0.18
N ILE A 252 19.55 -7.89 1.06
CA ILE A 252 19.98 -6.49 1.04
C ILE A 252 21.46 -6.36 1.31
N LYS A 253 21.97 -7.08 2.32
CA LYS A 253 23.40 -7.13 2.67
C LYS A 253 24.26 -7.49 1.45
N ASP A 254 23.89 -8.57 0.77
CA ASP A 254 24.61 -9.08 -0.38
C ASP A 254 24.58 -8.09 -1.55
N LYS A 255 23.40 -7.57 -1.88
CA LYS A 255 23.24 -6.64 -3.01
C LYS A 255 23.90 -5.27 -2.79
N ILE A 256 23.92 -4.77 -1.56
CA ILE A 256 24.65 -3.54 -1.20
C ILE A 256 26.18 -3.80 -1.08
N ASP A 257 26.60 -5.06 -1.00
CA ASP A 257 27.98 -5.46 -0.69
C ASP A 257 28.44 -4.93 0.68
N PHE A 258 27.59 -5.07 1.72
CA PHE A 258 27.94 -4.73 3.09
C PHE A 258 28.72 -5.88 3.73
N LYS A 259 29.93 -5.58 4.29
CA LYS A 259 30.85 -6.60 4.82
C LYS A 259 30.71 -6.88 6.32
N GLY A 260 29.97 -6.02 7.05
CA GLY A 260 29.74 -6.20 8.49
C GLY A 260 28.74 -7.29 8.82
N ASP A 261 28.45 -7.48 10.09
CA ASP A 261 27.57 -8.52 10.61
C ASP A 261 26.11 -8.08 10.75
N LEU A 262 25.18 -9.06 10.75
CA LEU A 262 23.78 -8.85 11.16
C LEU A 262 23.67 -9.14 12.65
N VAL A 263 23.19 -8.18 13.42
CA VAL A 263 22.93 -8.33 14.86
C VAL A 263 21.44 -8.31 15.10
N PHE A 264 20.89 -9.44 15.55
CA PHE A 264 19.46 -9.57 15.86
C PHE A 264 19.21 -9.11 17.30
N ASN A 265 18.39 -8.07 17.46
CA ASN A 265 18.06 -7.50 18.78
C ASN A 265 16.67 -7.98 19.23
N THR A 266 16.66 -8.97 20.12
CA THR A 266 15.45 -9.62 20.64
C THR A 266 14.76 -8.82 21.76
N ASP A 267 15.28 -7.67 22.17
CA ASP A 267 14.57 -6.75 23.07
C ASP A 267 13.37 -6.09 22.36
N TYR A 268 13.39 -6.11 21.02
CA TYR A 268 12.25 -5.71 20.20
C TYR A 268 11.39 -6.91 19.83
N PRO A 269 10.04 -6.76 19.84
CA PRO A 269 9.14 -7.86 19.52
C PRO A 269 9.20 -8.26 18.03
N ASN A 270 9.04 -9.56 17.77
CA ASN A 270 8.98 -10.11 16.41
C ASN A 270 7.77 -9.65 15.58
N GLY A 271 6.72 -9.16 16.24
CA GLY A 271 5.43 -8.89 15.57
C GLY A 271 4.67 -10.18 15.19
N THR A 272 3.76 -10.08 14.23
CA THR A 272 2.99 -11.24 13.73
C THR A 272 3.93 -12.26 13.07
N PRO A 273 3.89 -13.57 13.45
CA PRO A 273 4.84 -14.57 12.94
C PRO A 273 4.79 -14.73 11.41
N ARG A 274 3.60 -14.73 10.83
CA ARG A 274 3.41 -14.95 9.39
C ARG A 274 2.31 -14.04 8.83
N LYS A 275 2.52 -13.52 7.61
CA LYS A 275 1.55 -12.71 6.90
C LYS A 275 1.68 -12.95 5.40
N LEU A 276 0.97 -13.97 4.92
CA LEU A 276 0.93 -14.41 3.53
C LEU A 276 -0.50 -14.27 3.00
N MET A 277 -0.68 -13.67 1.83
CA MET A 277 -2.00 -13.50 1.21
C MET A 277 -2.37 -14.72 0.37
N ASP A 278 -3.63 -15.15 0.42
CA ASP A 278 -4.19 -16.02 -0.61
C ASP A 278 -4.52 -15.15 -1.84
N VAL A 279 -3.80 -15.39 -2.93
CA VAL A 279 -3.96 -14.64 -4.19
C VAL A 279 -4.68 -15.45 -5.26
N SER A 280 -5.32 -16.55 -4.89
CA SER A 280 -5.98 -17.48 -5.82
C SER A 280 -7.03 -16.79 -6.68
N ARG A 281 -7.83 -15.89 -6.09
CA ARG A 281 -8.93 -15.21 -6.79
C ARG A 281 -8.45 -14.27 -7.87
N ILE A 282 -7.46 -13.42 -7.57
CA ILE A 282 -6.92 -12.52 -8.59
C ILE A 282 -6.18 -13.29 -9.69
N ASN A 283 -5.51 -14.39 -9.33
CA ASN A 283 -4.86 -15.29 -10.30
C ASN A 283 -5.87 -15.96 -11.24
N GLN A 284 -7.03 -16.36 -10.72
CA GLN A 284 -8.12 -16.94 -11.55
C GLN A 284 -8.72 -15.91 -12.51
N LEU A 285 -8.70 -14.62 -12.15
CA LEU A 285 -9.10 -13.55 -13.06
C LEU A 285 -8.08 -13.28 -14.18
N GLY A 286 -6.88 -13.88 -14.10
CA GLY A 286 -5.84 -13.77 -15.12
C GLY A 286 -4.72 -12.78 -14.84
N TRP A 287 -4.68 -12.16 -13.63
CA TRP A 287 -3.56 -11.31 -13.23
C TRP A 287 -2.55 -12.09 -12.37
N ARG A 288 -1.28 -11.86 -12.62
CA ARG A 288 -0.15 -12.33 -11.80
C ARG A 288 0.92 -11.23 -11.72
N HIS A 289 1.64 -11.15 -10.61
CA HIS A 289 2.84 -10.33 -10.52
C HIS A 289 3.90 -10.78 -11.54
N LYS A 290 4.76 -9.85 -11.92
CA LYS A 290 5.81 -10.11 -12.93
C LYS A 290 7.21 -9.87 -12.40
N ILE A 291 7.34 -9.02 -11.37
CA ILE A 291 8.62 -8.61 -10.79
C ILE A 291 8.89 -9.51 -9.59
N SER A 292 9.96 -10.32 -9.65
CA SER A 292 10.42 -11.08 -8.49
C SER A 292 10.94 -10.18 -7.39
N PHE A 293 11.04 -10.68 -6.16
CA PHE A 293 11.56 -9.88 -5.04
C PHE A 293 13.01 -9.44 -5.29
N GLU A 294 13.82 -10.31 -5.85
CA GLU A 294 15.22 -10.07 -6.22
C GLU A 294 15.36 -8.97 -7.30
N GLU A 295 14.58 -9.04 -8.37
CA GLU A 295 14.57 -8.03 -9.43
C GLU A 295 14.05 -6.69 -8.94
N GLY A 296 12.97 -6.70 -8.14
CA GLY A 296 12.43 -5.49 -7.54
C GLY A 296 13.41 -4.82 -6.59
N MET A 297 14.19 -5.61 -5.83
CA MET A 297 15.24 -5.09 -4.95
C MET A 297 16.37 -4.42 -5.74
N GLU A 298 16.79 -5.00 -6.87
CA GLU A 298 17.77 -4.38 -7.77
C GLU A 298 17.27 -3.04 -8.31
N ASN A 299 16.01 -2.98 -8.74
CA ASN A 299 15.40 -1.75 -9.23
C ASN A 299 15.40 -0.64 -8.17
N VAL A 300 15.11 -0.99 -6.91
CA VAL A 300 15.12 -0.03 -5.80
C VAL A 300 16.55 0.44 -5.48
N LEU A 301 17.50 -0.49 -5.44
CA LEU A 301 18.90 -0.18 -5.12
C LEU A 301 19.57 0.73 -6.16
N ASN A 302 19.23 0.58 -7.43
CA ASN A 302 19.74 1.44 -8.51
C ASN A 302 19.37 2.92 -8.32
N ASN A 303 18.34 3.22 -7.56
CA ASN A 303 17.85 4.58 -7.29
C ASN A 303 17.99 5.00 -5.82
N LEU A 304 18.51 4.12 -4.96
CA LEU A 304 18.49 4.30 -3.51
C LEU A 304 19.13 5.61 -3.04
N GLU A 305 20.30 5.96 -3.59
CA GLU A 305 21.00 7.16 -3.20
C GLU A 305 20.17 8.42 -3.46
N SER A 306 19.59 8.54 -4.64
CA SER A 306 18.73 9.67 -5.01
C SER A 306 17.43 9.71 -4.19
N GLU A 307 16.88 8.55 -3.82
CA GLU A 307 15.71 8.47 -2.94
C GLU A 307 16.06 8.94 -1.51
N LEU A 308 17.22 8.55 -0.98
CA LEU A 308 17.69 8.92 0.35
C LEU A 308 18.06 10.40 0.48
N GLU A 309 18.42 11.08 -0.61
CA GLU A 309 18.70 12.53 -0.60
C GLU A 309 17.52 13.37 -0.09
N ARG A 310 16.29 12.90 -0.27
CA ARG A 310 15.06 13.55 0.23
C ARG A 310 14.94 13.51 1.76
N TYR A 311 15.78 12.72 2.44
CA TYR A 311 15.72 12.47 3.89
C TYR A 311 17.02 12.93 4.61
N LYS A 312 17.87 13.68 3.91
CA LYS A 312 19.01 14.40 4.50
C LYS A 312 18.53 15.72 5.10
#